data_f6cd756d94ca4083759df79bce69cd36
#
_entry.id   f6cd756d94ca4083759df79bce69cd36
#
_cell.length_a   1.000
_cell.length_b   1.000
_cell.length_c   1.000
_cell.angle_alpha   90.00
_cell.angle_beta   90.00
_cell.angle_gamma   90.00
#
_symmetry.space_group_name_H-M   'P 1'
#
loop_
_entity.id
_entity.type
_entity.pdbx_description
1 polymer ?
#
loop_
_entity_poly.entity_id
_entity_poly.type
_entity_poly.pdbx_seq_one_letter_code
_entity_poly.pdbx_strand_id
1 'polypeptide(L)'
;ELSDEIREKIIELSLKYPAFGQQRIADELRGQGINVCPTSVRNLWIKEKLENRYKRLLRLEETSMAEGFTLTETQIRLLEKANPEFRERHVESAYPGQLLCQDTFYVGRLKGVGRLYLQAVVDSFGSYAFGKLYTSKRQETAADILYDRVLPFYEDHGLTIEAILTDNGTEYKGLSTGHLYEIFLDFNDIEHRTTKVATPRTNGFVERFNRTILDEFFRTAFREKFYELVDALQTDLDAWLHYYNYERPHRGYRNQGRKPIETFELGKNKKFELTDSAA
;
A
#
# COMPACT_ATOMS: atom_id res chain seq x y z
N GLU A 1 -41.84 -12.07 3.81
CA GLU A 1 -40.50 -12.10 3.19
C GLU A 1 -40.35 -10.87 2.30
N LEU A 2 -39.18 -10.24 2.29
CA LEU A 2 -38.91 -9.11 1.41
C LEU A 2 -38.78 -9.62 -0.02
N SER A 3 -39.40 -8.94 -0.99
CA SER A 3 -39.17 -9.20 -2.41
C SER A 3 -37.72 -8.90 -2.78
N ASP A 4 -37.20 -9.51 -3.84
CA ASP A 4 -35.82 -9.31 -4.29
C ASP A 4 -35.57 -7.84 -4.70
N GLU A 5 -36.54 -7.19 -5.32
CA GLU A 5 -36.50 -5.77 -5.66
C GLU A 5 -36.33 -4.87 -4.43
N ILE A 6 -37.02 -5.17 -3.33
CA ILE A 6 -36.89 -4.41 -2.08
C ILE A 6 -35.55 -4.69 -1.41
N ARG A 7 -35.01 -5.93 -1.50
CA ARG A 7 -33.69 -6.27 -0.99
C ARG A 7 -32.60 -5.49 -1.71
N GLU A 8 -32.63 -5.46 -3.05
CA GLU A 8 -31.68 -4.69 -3.86
C GLU A 8 -31.70 -3.20 -3.52
N LYS A 9 -32.87 -2.61 -3.38
CA LYS A 9 -33.00 -1.19 -2.97
C LYS A 9 -32.46 -0.91 -1.57
N ILE A 10 -32.66 -1.82 -0.61
CA ILE A 10 -32.07 -1.67 0.73
C ILE A 10 -30.55 -1.70 0.65
N ILE A 11 -29.97 -2.61 -0.13
CA ILE A 11 -28.52 -2.74 -0.34
C ILE A 11 -27.98 -1.48 -1.03
N GLU A 12 -28.58 -1.05 -2.11
CA GLU A 12 -28.20 0.16 -2.86
C GLU A 12 -28.16 1.40 -1.96
N LEU A 13 -29.26 1.68 -1.22
CA LEU A 13 -29.30 2.82 -0.30
C LEU A 13 -28.30 2.71 0.86
N SER A 14 -28.05 1.48 1.33
CA SER A 14 -27.10 1.23 2.41
C SER A 14 -25.64 1.46 1.96
N LEU A 15 -25.33 1.17 0.72
CA LEU A 15 -24.02 1.45 0.11
C LEU A 15 -23.90 2.92 -0.28
N LYS A 16 -24.95 3.52 -0.82
CA LYS A 16 -25.00 4.96 -1.15
C LYS A 16 -24.82 5.85 0.09
N TYR A 17 -25.40 5.44 1.23
CA TYR A 17 -25.33 6.15 2.50
C TYR A 17 -24.78 5.27 3.63
N PRO A 18 -23.49 4.90 3.63
CA PRO A 18 -22.96 3.91 4.58
C PRO A 18 -23.07 4.31 6.06
N ALA A 19 -23.24 5.61 6.33
CA ALA A 19 -23.40 6.16 7.69
C ALA A 19 -24.84 6.05 8.24
N PHE A 20 -25.84 5.76 7.39
CA PHE A 20 -27.23 5.70 7.84
C PHE A 20 -27.46 4.44 8.69
N GLY A 21 -28.24 4.63 9.77
CA GLY A 21 -28.75 3.52 10.58
C GLY A 21 -29.97 2.86 9.93
N GLN A 22 -30.33 1.68 10.43
CA GLN A 22 -31.49 0.91 9.95
C GLN A 22 -32.79 1.71 9.91
N GLN A 23 -33.01 2.59 10.91
CA GLN A 23 -34.20 3.45 10.99
C GLN A 23 -34.21 4.41 9.82
N ARG A 24 -33.09 5.10 9.55
CA ARG A 24 -33.02 6.11 8.51
C ARG A 24 -33.13 5.50 7.10
N ILE A 25 -32.58 4.32 6.88
CA ILE A 25 -32.79 3.58 5.61
C ILE A 25 -34.27 3.22 5.44
N ALA A 26 -34.94 2.77 6.50
CA ALA A 26 -36.38 2.47 6.43
C ALA A 26 -37.21 3.73 6.15
N ASP A 27 -36.83 4.89 6.72
CA ASP A 27 -37.52 6.17 6.49
C ASP A 27 -37.31 6.69 5.06
N GLU A 28 -36.09 6.56 4.51
CA GLU A 28 -35.81 6.91 3.11
C GLU A 28 -36.62 6.02 2.13
N LEU A 29 -36.72 4.73 2.40
CA LEU A 29 -37.56 3.81 1.61
C LEU A 29 -39.03 4.16 1.69
N ARG A 30 -39.50 4.55 2.87
CA ARG A 30 -40.91 5.02 3.08
C ARG A 30 -41.19 6.28 2.29
N GLY A 31 -40.23 7.21 2.22
CA GLY A 31 -40.31 8.39 1.35
C GLY A 31 -40.44 8.07 -0.14
N GLN A 32 -39.96 6.87 -0.56
CA GLN A 32 -40.12 6.34 -1.91
C GLN A 32 -41.35 5.43 -2.09
N GLY A 33 -42.24 5.38 -1.11
CA GLY A 33 -43.44 4.56 -1.16
C GLY A 33 -43.24 3.08 -0.76
N ILE A 34 -42.06 2.72 -0.30
CA ILE A 34 -41.70 1.32 0.06
C ILE A 34 -41.73 1.20 1.60
N ASN A 35 -42.69 0.45 2.11
CA ASN A 35 -42.89 0.30 3.56
C ASN A 35 -42.12 -0.90 4.11
N VAL A 36 -40.97 -0.64 4.73
CA VAL A 36 -40.09 -1.65 5.33
C VAL A 36 -39.83 -1.29 6.81
N CYS A 37 -39.90 -2.29 7.69
CA CYS A 37 -39.55 -2.03 9.08
C CYS A 37 -38.02 -2.04 9.29
N PRO A 38 -37.51 -1.24 10.24
CA PRO A 38 -36.07 -1.17 10.53
C PRO A 38 -35.44 -2.50 10.89
N THR A 39 -36.19 -3.38 11.54
CA THR A 39 -35.74 -4.75 11.89
C THR A 39 -35.50 -5.60 10.64
N SER A 40 -36.32 -5.45 9.60
CA SER A 40 -36.13 -6.14 8.32
C SER A 40 -34.85 -5.65 7.62
N VAL A 41 -34.58 -4.35 7.65
CA VAL A 41 -33.34 -3.77 7.15
C VAL A 41 -32.13 -4.38 7.89
N ARG A 42 -32.18 -4.44 9.23
CA ARG A 42 -31.11 -5.03 10.04
C ARG A 42 -30.89 -6.51 9.74
N ASN A 43 -31.96 -7.29 9.61
CA ASN A 43 -31.86 -8.71 9.32
C ASN A 43 -31.23 -8.96 7.95
N LEU A 44 -31.60 -8.16 6.95
CA LEU A 44 -30.95 -8.20 5.63
C LEU A 44 -29.46 -7.84 5.73
N TRP A 45 -29.12 -6.80 6.47
CA TRP A 45 -27.72 -6.42 6.67
C TRP A 45 -26.86 -7.53 7.30
N ILE A 46 -27.42 -8.27 8.27
CA ILE A 46 -26.74 -9.41 8.89
C ILE A 46 -26.50 -10.51 7.84
N LYS A 47 -27.53 -10.82 7.05
CA LYS A 47 -27.47 -11.83 5.99
C LYS A 47 -26.43 -11.48 4.92
N GLU A 48 -26.39 -10.22 4.52
CA GLU A 48 -25.50 -9.68 3.47
C GLU A 48 -24.14 -9.19 4.00
N LYS A 49 -23.85 -9.38 5.29
CA LYS A 49 -22.63 -8.90 5.98
C LYS A 49 -22.43 -7.38 5.88
N LEU A 50 -23.51 -6.62 5.97
CA LEU A 50 -23.58 -5.14 5.91
C LEU A 50 -23.96 -4.51 7.25
N GLU A 51 -23.97 -5.24 8.37
CA GLU A 51 -24.54 -4.87 9.65
C GLU A 51 -23.90 -3.64 10.30
N ASN A 52 -22.66 -3.32 9.96
CA ASN A 52 -22.01 -2.12 10.47
C ASN A 52 -21.49 -1.24 9.32
N ARG A 53 -21.21 0.03 9.67
CA ARG A 53 -20.73 1.05 8.73
C ARG A 53 -19.46 0.62 8.00
N TYR A 54 -18.52 -0.03 8.69
CA TYR A 54 -17.26 -0.48 8.15
C TYR A 54 -17.46 -1.52 7.02
N LYS A 55 -18.31 -2.52 7.25
CA LYS A 55 -18.61 -3.56 6.25
C LYS A 55 -19.30 -2.99 5.01
N ARG A 56 -20.19 -2.01 5.18
CA ARG A 56 -20.83 -1.29 4.07
C ARG A 56 -19.82 -0.48 3.25
N LEU A 57 -18.88 0.17 3.92
CA LEU A 57 -17.80 0.91 3.26
C LEU A 57 -16.86 -0.01 2.49
N LEU A 58 -16.50 -1.17 3.05
CA LEU A 58 -15.70 -2.19 2.34
C LEU A 58 -16.42 -2.70 1.10
N ARG A 59 -17.72 -3.03 1.22
CA ARG A 59 -18.53 -3.50 0.08
C ARG A 59 -18.66 -2.43 -0.99
N LEU A 60 -18.85 -1.16 -0.61
CA LEU A 60 -18.88 -0.04 -1.54
C LEU A 60 -17.56 0.09 -2.30
N GLU A 61 -16.44 -0.08 -1.62
CA GLU A 61 -15.12 -0.05 -2.21
C GLU A 61 -14.94 -1.21 -3.22
N GLU A 62 -15.28 -2.44 -2.85
CA GLU A 62 -15.24 -3.60 -3.74
C GLU A 62 -16.09 -3.38 -5.00
N THR A 63 -17.28 -2.82 -4.86
CA THR A 63 -18.18 -2.53 -5.98
C THR A 63 -17.63 -1.41 -6.87
N SER A 64 -17.09 -0.34 -6.28
CA SER A 64 -16.43 0.75 -7.01
C SER A 64 -15.28 0.25 -7.89
N MET A 65 -14.53 -0.71 -7.38
CA MET A 65 -13.41 -1.31 -8.12
C MET A 65 -13.86 -2.20 -9.28
N ALA A 66 -14.95 -2.96 -9.06
CA ALA A 66 -15.48 -3.88 -10.07
C ALA A 66 -16.18 -3.13 -11.21
N GLU A 67 -16.87 -2.04 -10.91
CA GLU A 67 -17.71 -1.29 -11.84
C GLU A 67 -17.05 -0.02 -12.40
N GLY A 68 -15.86 0.35 -11.91
CA GLY A 68 -15.07 1.47 -12.44
C GLY A 68 -15.65 2.85 -12.17
N PHE A 69 -16.57 3.01 -11.21
CA PHE A 69 -17.09 4.33 -10.85
C PHE A 69 -16.24 5.04 -9.78
N THR A 70 -16.25 6.35 -9.80
CA THR A 70 -15.46 7.17 -8.88
C THR A 70 -16.24 7.42 -7.58
N LEU A 71 -15.61 7.12 -6.44
CA LEU A 71 -16.16 7.45 -5.13
C LEU A 71 -16.26 8.97 -4.94
N THR A 72 -17.31 9.45 -4.27
CA THR A 72 -17.41 10.86 -3.91
C THR A 72 -16.41 11.22 -2.81
N GLU A 73 -15.98 12.48 -2.75
CA GLU A 73 -15.04 12.97 -1.73
C GLU A 73 -15.52 12.66 -0.29
N THR A 74 -16.83 12.73 -0.06
CA THR A 74 -17.43 12.38 1.23
C THR A 74 -17.29 10.89 1.54
N GLN A 75 -17.50 10.02 0.57
CA GLN A 75 -17.30 8.57 0.70
C GLN A 75 -15.84 8.22 0.96
N ILE A 76 -14.93 8.86 0.24
CA ILE A 76 -13.48 8.75 0.44
C ILE A 76 -13.10 9.14 1.87
N ARG A 77 -13.52 10.30 2.37
CA ARG A 77 -13.25 10.73 3.76
C ARG A 77 -13.81 9.77 4.81
N LEU A 78 -14.97 9.16 4.54
CA LEU A 78 -15.56 8.16 5.42
C LEU A 78 -14.78 6.85 5.44
N LEU A 79 -14.31 6.40 4.28
CA LEU A 79 -13.44 5.23 4.14
C LEU A 79 -12.11 5.46 4.86
N GLU A 80 -11.48 6.61 4.66
CA GLU A 80 -10.27 7.02 5.36
C GLU A 80 -10.40 6.99 6.89
N LYS A 81 -11.54 7.44 7.40
CA LYS A 81 -11.82 7.43 8.84
C LYS A 81 -12.09 6.04 9.39
N ALA A 82 -12.71 5.17 8.60
CA ALA A 82 -13.09 3.82 9.00
C ALA A 82 -11.96 2.79 8.83
N ASN A 83 -11.11 2.99 7.83
CA ASN A 83 -10.00 2.10 7.50
C ASN A 83 -8.71 2.92 7.37
N PRO A 84 -7.80 2.85 8.35
CA PRO A 84 -6.49 3.50 8.26
C PRO A 84 -5.70 3.07 7.02
N GLU A 85 -5.89 1.84 6.54
CA GLU A 85 -5.26 1.34 5.32
C GLU A 85 -5.78 2.02 4.06
N PHE A 86 -7.03 2.50 4.05
CA PHE A 86 -7.57 3.27 2.93
C PHE A 86 -6.90 4.63 2.76
N ARG A 87 -6.37 5.23 3.84
CA ARG A 87 -5.62 6.50 3.78
C ARG A 87 -4.30 6.38 3.03
N GLU A 88 -3.71 5.19 3.04
CA GLU A 88 -2.48 4.89 2.33
C GLU A 88 -2.70 4.76 0.81
N ARG A 89 -3.95 4.57 0.39
CA ARG A 89 -4.36 4.40 -1.01
C ARG A 89 -4.39 5.70 -1.80
N HIS A 90 -4.36 6.85 -1.14
CA HIS A 90 -4.33 8.16 -1.80
C HIS A 90 -2.94 8.58 -2.29
N VAL A 91 -1.92 7.76 -2.06
CA VAL A 91 -0.70 7.79 -2.86
C VAL A 91 -1.01 6.97 -4.12
N GLU A 92 -1.77 7.56 -5.04
CA GLU A 92 -2.25 6.86 -6.22
C GLU A 92 -1.13 6.69 -7.25
N SER A 93 -0.66 5.46 -7.38
CA SER A 93 0.08 5.05 -8.57
C SER A 93 -0.88 4.38 -9.54
N ALA A 94 -0.89 4.79 -10.79
CA ALA A 94 -1.70 4.16 -11.83
C ALA A 94 -1.06 2.86 -12.36
N TYR A 95 0.28 2.73 -12.23
CA TYR A 95 1.11 1.63 -12.71
C TYR A 95 2.37 1.49 -11.87
N PRO A 96 3.08 0.34 -11.95
CA PRO A 96 4.35 0.14 -11.26
C PRO A 96 5.43 1.13 -11.73
N GLY A 97 6.26 1.59 -10.81
CA GLY A 97 7.32 2.55 -11.10
C GLY A 97 6.90 4.01 -11.04
N GLN A 98 5.59 4.32 -11.02
CA GLN A 98 5.13 5.70 -10.93
C GLN A 98 5.48 6.36 -9.61
N LEU A 99 5.39 5.63 -8.49
CA LEU A 99 5.84 6.11 -7.20
C LEU A 99 6.31 4.96 -6.32
N LEU A 100 7.56 5.04 -5.89
CA LEU A 100 8.14 4.17 -4.88
C LEU A 100 8.20 4.90 -3.54
N CYS A 101 8.09 4.16 -2.45
CA CYS A 101 8.28 4.66 -1.09
C CYS A 101 9.55 4.07 -0.52
N GLN A 102 10.46 4.91 -0.04
CA GLN A 102 11.72 4.46 0.58
C GLN A 102 11.82 4.92 2.03
N ASP A 103 12.38 4.06 2.89
CA ASP A 103 12.61 4.35 4.31
C ASP A 103 13.82 3.58 4.85
N THR A 104 14.44 4.14 5.88
CA THR A 104 15.55 3.52 6.62
C THR A 104 15.06 3.00 7.96
N PHE A 105 14.90 1.70 8.08
CA PHE A 105 14.45 1.05 9.29
C PHE A 105 15.61 0.57 10.17
N TYR A 106 15.62 0.95 11.45
CA TYR A 106 16.59 0.40 12.41
C TYR A 106 16.18 -1.00 12.87
N VAL A 107 16.96 -2.00 12.47
CA VAL A 107 16.69 -3.42 12.76
C VAL A 107 17.11 -3.79 14.18
N GLY A 108 18.26 -3.28 14.63
CA GLY A 108 18.82 -3.61 15.93
C GLY A 108 20.35 -3.55 15.96
N ARG A 109 20.94 -4.35 16.86
CA ARG A 109 22.39 -4.44 17.00
C ARG A 109 22.84 -5.90 16.90
N LEU A 110 23.71 -6.16 15.93
CA LEU A 110 24.33 -7.46 15.76
C LEU A 110 25.66 -7.50 16.54
N LYS A 111 25.87 -8.57 17.33
CA LYS A 111 27.10 -8.73 18.14
C LYS A 111 28.30 -8.87 17.19
N GLY A 112 29.35 -8.10 17.44
CA GLY A 112 30.55 -8.08 16.59
C GLY A 112 30.49 -7.15 15.37
N VAL A 113 29.30 -6.79 14.91
CA VAL A 113 29.07 -5.95 13.72
C VAL A 113 28.65 -4.51 14.11
N GLY A 114 27.76 -4.37 15.10
CA GLY A 114 27.26 -3.07 15.52
C GLY A 114 25.80 -2.84 15.17
N ARG A 115 25.46 -1.59 14.86
CA ARG A 115 24.09 -1.22 14.47
C ARG A 115 23.77 -1.72 13.07
N LEU A 116 22.55 -2.17 12.88
CA LEU A 116 22.05 -2.69 11.63
C LEU A 116 20.82 -1.92 11.17
N TYR A 117 20.82 -1.51 9.94
CA TYR A 117 19.74 -0.76 9.29
C TYR A 117 19.30 -1.52 8.04
N LEU A 118 18.00 -1.49 7.78
CA LEU A 118 17.40 -1.92 6.54
C LEU A 118 17.06 -0.69 5.70
N GLN A 119 17.59 -0.58 4.52
CA GLN A 119 16.99 0.24 3.47
C GLN A 119 15.88 -0.55 2.84
N ALA A 120 14.66 -0.03 2.87
CA ALA A 120 13.48 -0.63 2.30
C ALA A 120 12.91 0.26 1.21
N VAL A 121 12.57 -0.32 0.06
CA VAL A 121 11.88 0.37 -1.03
C VAL A 121 10.65 -0.44 -1.41
N VAL A 122 9.50 0.20 -1.50
CA VAL A 122 8.23 -0.46 -1.80
C VAL A 122 7.51 0.28 -2.93
N ASP A 123 7.12 -0.44 -3.96
CA ASP A 123 6.26 0.10 -5.01
C ASP A 123 4.85 0.31 -4.47
N SER A 124 4.35 1.55 -4.57
CA SER A 124 3.02 1.91 -4.07
C SER A 124 1.89 1.34 -4.92
N PHE A 125 2.16 0.86 -6.13
CA PHE A 125 1.15 0.23 -6.98
C PHE A 125 0.78 -1.18 -6.50
N GLY A 126 1.76 -2.09 -6.38
CA GLY A 126 1.54 -3.51 -6.11
C GLY A 126 2.15 -4.00 -4.80
N SER A 127 2.77 -3.13 -4.02
CA SER A 127 3.51 -3.47 -2.78
C SER A 127 4.69 -4.42 -3.04
N TYR A 128 5.25 -4.43 -4.26
CA TYR A 128 6.51 -5.12 -4.53
C TYR A 128 7.62 -4.44 -3.72
N ALA A 129 8.42 -5.22 -3.01
CA ALA A 129 9.34 -4.69 -2.03
C ALA A 129 10.78 -5.13 -2.25
N PHE A 130 11.71 -4.20 -1.98
CA PHE A 130 13.15 -4.43 -1.97
C PHE A 130 13.69 -4.14 -0.57
N GLY A 131 14.76 -4.81 -0.20
CA GLY A 131 15.41 -4.58 1.09
C GLY A 131 16.89 -4.93 1.04
N LYS A 132 17.73 -4.08 1.62
CA LYS A 132 19.17 -4.32 1.76
C LYS A 132 19.67 -3.84 3.12
N LEU A 133 20.52 -4.64 3.74
CA LEU A 133 21.06 -4.39 5.08
C LEU A 133 22.36 -3.59 5.03
N TYR A 134 22.49 -2.65 5.97
CA TYR A 134 23.67 -1.80 6.10
C TYR A 134 24.05 -1.61 7.56
N THR A 135 25.33 -1.34 7.81
CA THR A 135 25.85 -1.03 9.14
C THR A 135 25.81 0.47 9.47
N SER A 136 25.42 1.29 8.49
CA SER A 136 25.30 2.74 8.64
C SER A 136 24.04 3.28 7.97
N LYS A 137 23.59 4.43 8.46
CA LYS A 137 22.48 5.20 7.88
C LYS A 137 23.07 6.46 7.24
N ARG A 138 23.34 6.39 5.93
CA ARG A 138 24.00 7.44 5.16
C ARG A 138 23.34 7.61 3.80
N GLN A 139 23.57 8.76 3.16
CA GLN A 139 23.08 9.05 1.81
C GLN A 139 23.58 8.03 0.76
N GLU A 140 24.81 7.52 0.92
CA GLU A 140 25.36 6.50 0.04
C GLU A 140 24.58 5.18 0.14
N THR A 141 24.18 4.80 1.34
CA THR A 141 23.38 3.55 1.53
C THR A 141 21.96 3.68 1.02
N ALA A 142 21.40 4.89 1.04
CA ALA A 142 20.10 5.17 0.48
C ALA A 142 20.10 5.11 -1.07
N ALA A 143 21.17 5.59 -1.71
CA ALA A 143 21.36 5.50 -3.16
C ALA A 143 21.75 4.08 -3.61
N ASP A 144 22.56 3.37 -2.83
CA ASP A 144 23.11 2.06 -3.18
C ASP A 144 22.00 0.99 -3.38
N ILE A 145 20.96 0.95 -2.56
CA ILE A 145 19.85 0.01 -2.77
C ILE A 145 19.11 0.28 -4.08
N LEU A 146 19.00 1.55 -4.48
CA LEU A 146 18.36 1.91 -5.75
C LEU A 146 19.21 1.44 -6.92
N TYR A 147 20.51 1.68 -6.86
CA TYR A 147 21.46 1.28 -7.90
C TYR A 147 21.60 -0.24 -8.01
N ASP A 148 21.74 -0.94 -6.89
CA ASP A 148 22.05 -2.37 -6.84
C ASP A 148 20.84 -3.28 -7.10
N ARG A 149 19.64 -2.85 -6.70
CA ARG A 149 18.46 -3.73 -6.68
C ARG A 149 17.25 -3.19 -7.41
N VAL A 150 16.97 -1.90 -7.23
CA VAL A 150 15.69 -1.34 -7.68
C VAL A 150 15.74 -0.99 -9.16
N LEU A 151 16.72 -0.19 -9.60
CA LEU A 151 16.87 0.20 -11.00
C LEU A 151 17.00 -1.01 -11.93
N PRO A 152 17.89 -2.00 -11.66
CA PRO A 152 18.02 -3.16 -12.54
C PRO A 152 16.70 -3.94 -12.68
N PHE A 153 15.94 -4.09 -11.60
CA PHE A 153 14.65 -4.77 -11.66
C PHE A 153 13.66 -4.06 -12.59
N TYR A 154 13.56 -2.72 -12.52
CA TYR A 154 12.65 -1.97 -13.39
C TYR A 154 13.13 -1.98 -14.84
N GLU A 155 14.41 -1.85 -15.08
CA GLU A 155 15.04 -1.95 -16.41
C GLU A 155 14.78 -3.32 -17.07
N ASP A 156 14.96 -4.42 -16.35
CA ASP A 156 14.68 -5.78 -16.80
C ASP A 156 13.20 -5.98 -17.20
N HIS A 157 12.29 -5.20 -16.59
CA HIS A 157 10.87 -5.22 -16.93
C HIS A 157 10.47 -4.18 -17.97
N GLY A 158 11.43 -3.40 -18.52
CA GLY A 158 11.16 -2.34 -19.49
C GLY A 158 10.38 -1.16 -18.91
N LEU A 159 10.52 -0.91 -17.60
CA LEU A 159 9.87 0.18 -16.88
C LEU A 159 10.90 1.18 -16.36
N THR A 160 10.45 2.42 -16.18
CA THR A 160 11.20 3.49 -15.51
C THR A 160 10.57 3.86 -14.19
N ILE A 161 11.36 4.36 -13.26
CA ILE A 161 10.89 4.92 -11.99
C ILE A 161 10.69 6.41 -12.19
N GLU A 162 9.47 6.92 -11.93
CA GLU A 162 9.15 8.33 -12.12
C GLU A 162 9.41 9.17 -10.85
N ALA A 163 9.05 8.63 -9.69
CA ALA A 163 9.22 9.35 -8.42
C ALA A 163 9.52 8.41 -7.25
N ILE A 164 10.27 8.93 -6.27
CA ILE A 164 10.50 8.27 -4.99
C ILE A 164 10.08 9.19 -3.86
N LEU A 165 9.25 8.65 -2.95
CA LEU A 165 8.81 9.32 -1.73
C LEU A 165 9.63 8.85 -0.55
N THR A 166 10.24 9.80 0.18
CA THR A 166 10.96 9.55 1.43
C THR A 166 10.42 10.42 2.57
N ASP A 167 10.85 10.17 3.78
CA ASP A 167 10.77 11.14 4.86
C ASP A 167 11.80 12.27 4.66
N ASN A 168 11.91 13.19 5.65
CA ASN A 168 12.91 14.26 5.64
C ASN A 168 14.21 13.84 6.36
N GLY A 169 14.57 12.57 6.36
CA GLY A 169 15.79 12.05 6.95
C GLY A 169 17.04 12.64 6.29
N THR A 170 18.11 12.82 7.07
CA THR A 170 19.38 13.38 6.57
C THR A 170 20.08 12.53 5.53
N GLU A 171 19.73 11.26 5.43
CA GLU A 171 20.16 10.33 4.37
C GLU A 171 19.51 10.59 3.02
N TYR A 172 18.35 11.26 3.00
CA TYR A 172 17.58 11.55 1.79
C TYR A 172 17.64 13.00 1.37
N LYS A 173 17.83 13.93 2.35
CA LYS A 173 17.81 15.36 2.10
C LYS A 173 18.87 16.09 2.90
N GLY A 174 19.70 16.89 2.23
CA GLY A 174 20.71 17.75 2.82
C GLY A 174 20.36 19.23 2.77
N LEU A 175 21.09 20.03 3.56
CA LEU A 175 21.01 21.49 3.52
C LEU A 175 21.93 22.09 2.44
N SER A 176 22.82 21.31 1.83
CA SER A 176 23.78 21.73 0.81
C SER A 176 23.38 21.30 -0.58
N THR A 177 23.70 22.15 -1.58
CA THR A 177 23.60 21.86 -3.02
C THR A 177 24.63 20.79 -3.42
N GLY A 178 24.44 19.53 -3.06
CA GLY A 178 25.41 18.45 -3.32
C GLY A 178 25.11 17.20 -2.53
N HIS A 179 23.86 17.04 -2.11
CA HIS A 179 23.44 15.82 -1.41
C HIS A 179 23.45 14.64 -2.38
N LEU A 180 24.30 13.64 -2.11
CA LEU A 180 24.57 12.53 -3.02
C LEU A 180 23.29 11.78 -3.45
N TYR A 181 22.35 11.57 -2.54
CA TYR A 181 21.08 10.92 -2.85
C TYR A 181 20.25 11.72 -3.86
N GLU A 182 20.15 13.05 -3.67
CA GLU A 182 19.41 13.94 -4.59
C GLU A 182 20.09 13.99 -5.96
N ILE A 183 21.44 14.10 -6.01
CA ILE A 183 22.22 14.03 -7.25
C ILE A 183 22.00 12.69 -7.97
N PHE A 184 21.96 11.59 -7.22
CA PHE A 184 21.70 10.26 -7.80
C PHE A 184 20.32 10.17 -8.44
N LEU A 185 19.29 10.71 -7.79
CA LEU A 185 17.92 10.74 -8.34
C LEU A 185 17.83 11.62 -9.59
N ASP A 186 18.41 12.82 -9.54
CA ASP A 186 18.46 13.76 -10.68
C ASP A 186 19.18 13.13 -11.88
N PHE A 187 20.29 12.41 -11.65
CA PHE A 187 21.03 11.72 -12.71
C PHE A 187 20.24 10.61 -13.39
N ASN A 188 19.29 10.03 -12.68
CA ASN A 188 18.42 8.95 -13.20
C ASN A 188 17.02 9.47 -13.61
N ASP A 189 16.81 10.78 -13.71
CA ASP A 189 15.54 11.43 -14.05
C ASP A 189 14.38 11.03 -13.11
N ILE A 190 14.67 10.80 -11.81
CA ILE A 190 13.70 10.39 -10.79
C ILE A 190 13.31 11.60 -9.92
N GLU A 191 12.03 11.93 -9.88
CA GLU A 191 11.51 12.99 -9.01
C GLU A 191 11.63 12.60 -7.52
N HIS A 192 12.30 13.43 -6.72
CA HIS A 192 12.33 13.25 -5.27
C HIS A 192 11.15 13.95 -4.61
N ARG A 193 10.27 13.19 -3.98
CA ARG A 193 9.16 13.68 -3.16
C ARG A 193 9.43 13.43 -1.69
N THR A 194 9.16 14.43 -0.86
CA THR A 194 9.29 14.28 0.59
C THR A 194 7.97 14.44 1.31
N THR A 195 7.80 13.71 2.42
CA THR A 195 6.60 13.84 3.26
C THR A 195 6.53 15.24 3.87
N LYS A 196 5.33 15.82 3.96
CA LYS A 196 5.14 17.10 4.66
C LYS A 196 5.43 16.93 6.14
N VAL A 197 6.16 17.89 6.73
CA VAL A 197 6.43 17.96 8.17
C VAL A 197 5.09 17.86 8.94
N ALA A 198 5.02 17.04 9.97
CA ALA A 198 3.85 16.78 10.79
C ALA A 198 2.67 16.03 10.10
N THR A 199 2.87 15.41 8.92
CA THR A 199 1.90 14.54 8.31
C THR A 199 2.51 13.13 8.13
N PRO A 200 2.60 12.31 9.18
CA PRO A 200 3.31 11.00 9.15
C PRO A 200 2.63 9.94 8.25
N ARG A 201 1.57 10.31 7.53
CA ARG A 201 0.66 9.37 6.85
C ARG A 201 0.96 9.14 5.37
N THR A 202 1.97 9.80 4.82
CA THR A 202 2.25 9.72 3.37
C THR A 202 3.21 8.58 3.00
N ASN A 203 3.96 7.99 3.95
CA ASN A 203 4.88 6.88 3.70
C ASN A 203 4.36 5.51 4.19
N GLY A 204 3.04 5.36 4.25
CA GLY A 204 2.36 4.21 4.84
C GLY A 204 2.65 2.86 4.18
N PHE A 205 3.04 2.83 2.90
CA PHE A 205 3.40 1.58 2.21
C PHE A 205 4.67 0.97 2.81
N VAL A 206 5.73 1.76 2.92
CA VAL A 206 7.00 1.28 3.47
C VAL A 206 6.92 1.07 4.98
N GLU A 207 6.17 1.88 5.72
CA GLU A 207 5.93 1.68 7.15
C GLU A 207 5.22 0.34 7.44
N ARG A 208 4.23 -0.02 6.61
CA ARG A 208 3.56 -1.33 6.71
C ARG A 208 4.51 -2.47 6.37
N PHE A 209 5.30 -2.31 5.32
CA PHE A 209 6.33 -3.28 4.97
C PHE A 209 7.33 -3.46 6.12
N ASN A 210 7.83 -2.36 6.71
CA ASN A 210 8.75 -2.40 7.84
C ASN A 210 8.17 -3.14 9.05
N ARG A 211 6.87 -3.00 9.31
CA ARG A 211 6.18 -3.77 10.35
C ARG A 211 6.10 -5.25 9.98
N THR A 212 5.72 -5.56 8.74
CA THR A 212 5.60 -6.94 8.26
C THR A 212 6.93 -7.67 8.33
N ILE A 213 8.01 -7.07 7.81
CA ILE A 213 9.34 -7.68 7.81
C ILE A 213 9.90 -7.84 9.23
N LEU A 214 9.59 -6.90 10.14
CA LEU A 214 9.95 -7.03 11.54
C LEU A 214 9.26 -8.23 12.18
N ASP A 215 7.96 -8.38 11.95
CA ASP A 215 7.14 -9.41 12.60
C ASP A 215 7.37 -10.80 11.97
N GLU A 216 7.42 -10.88 10.64
CA GLU A 216 7.45 -12.15 9.93
C GLU A 216 8.88 -12.67 9.66
N PHE A 217 9.88 -11.79 9.58
CA PHE A 217 11.25 -12.17 9.31
C PHE A 217 12.19 -11.93 10.50
N PHE A 218 12.47 -10.69 10.88
CA PHE A 218 13.54 -10.41 11.86
C PHE A 218 13.30 -11.04 13.23
N ARG A 219 12.08 -10.99 13.77
CA ARG A 219 11.76 -11.60 15.06
C ARG A 219 11.93 -13.11 15.07
N THR A 220 11.65 -13.76 13.94
CA THR A 220 11.83 -15.20 13.76
C THR A 220 13.30 -15.53 13.55
N ALA A 221 13.97 -14.87 12.62
CA ALA A 221 15.36 -15.10 12.27
C ALA A 221 16.30 -14.95 13.48
N PHE A 222 16.15 -13.88 14.27
CA PHE A 222 16.97 -13.65 15.46
C PHE A 222 16.66 -14.58 16.63
N ARG A 223 15.54 -15.27 16.64
CA ARG A 223 15.20 -16.29 17.64
C ARG A 223 15.77 -17.65 17.27
N GLU A 224 15.79 -17.96 16.00
CA GLU A 224 16.15 -19.28 15.47
C GLU A 224 17.63 -19.40 15.12
N LYS A 225 18.30 -18.29 14.76
CA LYS A 225 19.63 -18.30 14.18
C LYS A 225 20.50 -17.19 14.80
N PHE A 226 21.74 -17.52 15.05
CA PHE A 226 22.76 -16.54 15.42
C PHE A 226 23.54 -16.13 14.19
N TYR A 227 23.61 -14.82 13.90
CA TYR A 227 24.31 -14.28 12.76
C TYR A 227 25.61 -13.61 13.21
N GLU A 228 26.72 -14.02 12.66
CA GLU A 228 28.03 -13.41 12.87
C GLU A 228 28.36 -12.38 11.80
N LEU A 229 27.79 -12.54 10.58
CA LEU A 229 28.02 -11.69 9.41
C LEU A 229 26.71 -11.12 8.88
N VAL A 230 26.77 -9.88 8.38
CA VAL A 230 25.63 -9.23 7.74
C VAL A 230 25.19 -9.99 6.50
N ASP A 231 26.14 -10.52 5.71
CA ASP A 231 25.88 -11.24 4.47
C ASP A 231 25.06 -12.52 4.67
N ALA A 232 25.28 -13.24 5.79
CA ALA A 232 24.47 -14.40 6.13
C ALA A 232 23.01 -14.00 6.43
N LEU A 233 22.80 -12.90 7.16
CA LEU A 233 21.46 -12.36 7.41
C LEU A 233 20.84 -11.79 6.13
N GLN A 234 21.64 -11.17 5.23
CA GLN A 234 21.16 -10.68 3.95
C GLN A 234 20.67 -11.82 3.06
N THR A 235 21.38 -12.94 3.04
CA THR A 235 20.98 -14.13 2.27
C THR A 235 19.61 -14.65 2.73
N ASP A 236 19.38 -14.75 4.04
CA ASP A 236 18.10 -15.17 4.58
C ASP A 236 17.01 -14.12 4.32
N LEU A 237 17.36 -12.83 4.36
CA LEU A 237 16.46 -11.74 4.00
C LEU A 237 16.05 -11.80 2.53
N ASP A 238 16.99 -12.08 1.63
CA ASP A 238 16.71 -12.18 0.19
C ASP A 238 15.77 -13.36 -0.10
N ALA A 239 15.93 -14.49 0.58
CA ALA A 239 15.02 -15.62 0.50
C ALA A 239 13.60 -15.24 1.02
N TRP A 240 13.52 -14.47 2.11
CA TRP A 240 12.24 -14.00 2.64
C TRP A 240 11.60 -12.95 1.70
N LEU A 241 12.38 -12.04 1.11
CA LEU A 241 11.88 -11.07 0.12
C LEU A 241 11.35 -11.75 -1.13
N HIS A 242 12.01 -12.84 -1.57
CA HIS A 242 11.48 -13.67 -2.62
C HIS A 242 10.12 -14.26 -2.25
N TYR A 243 10.01 -14.90 -1.08
CA TYR A 243 8.72 -15.36 -0.58
C TYR A 243 7.67 -14.24 -0.52
N TYR A 244 8.01 -13.07 0.04
CA TYR A 244 7.11 -11.92 0.15
C TYR A 244 6.57 -11.46 -1.21
N ASN A 245 7.42 -11.36 -2.23
CA ASN A 245 7.07 -10.84 -3.54
C ASN A 245 6.41 -11.87 -4.46
N TYR A 246 6.85 -13.15 -4.39
CA TYR A 246 6.49 -14.18 -5.38
C TYR A 246 5.57 -15.27 -4.86
N GLU A 247 5.41 -15.41 -3.54
CA GLU A 247 4.65 -16.53 -2.98
C GLU A 247 3.55 -16.07 -2.02
N ARG A 248 3.81 -15.02 -1.21
CA ARG A 248 2.91 -14.56 -0.17
C ARG A 248 1.71 -13.80 -0.75
N PRO A 249 0.45 -14.24 -0.48
CA PRO A 249 -0.73 -13.50 -0.91
C PRO A 249 -0.90 -12.21 -0.11
N HIS A 250 -1.22 -11.11 -0.77
CA HIS A 250 -1.47 -9.83 -0.14
C HIS A 250 -2.95 -9.45 -0.22
N ARG A 251 -3.55 -9.07 0.92
CA ARG A 251 -4.94 -8.62 0.99
C ARG A 251 -5.11 -7.10 0.83
N GLY A 252 -4.05 -6.41 0.42
CA GLY A 252 -4.12 -4.97 0.13
C GLY A 252 -5.05 -4.68 -1.04
N TYR A 253 -5.46 -3.42 -1.13
CA TYR A 253 -6.45 -2.89 -2.08
C TYR A 253 -6.29 -3.41 -3.52
N ARG A 254 -5.09 -3.33 -4.09
CA ARG A 254 -4.87 -3.76 -5.48
C ARG A 254 -4.53 -5.23 -5.60
N ASN A 255 -3.89 -5.77 -4.58
CA ASN A 255 -3.45 -7.16 -4.60
C ASN A 255 -4.62 -8.14 -4.49
N GLN A 256 -5.62 -7.86 -3.63
CA GLN A 256 -6.85 -8.68 -3.51
C GLN A 256 -6.59 -10.18 -3.39
N GLY A 257 -5.57 -10.56 -2.65
CA GLY A 257 -5.12 -11.95 -2.52
C GLY A 257 -4.06 -12.38 -3.53
N ARG A 258 -3.73 -11.53 -4.51
CA ARG A 258 -2.59 -11.79 -5.42
C ARG A 258 -1.26 -11.54 -4.72
N LYS A 259 -0.23 -12.09 -5.28
CA LYS A 259 1.17 -11.81 -4.92
C LYS A 259 1.58 -10.44 -5.47
N PRO A 260 2.52 -9.73 -4.85
CA PRO A 260 3.03 -8.45 -5.37
C PRO A 260 3.47 -8.51 -6.83
N ILE A 261 4.20 -9.55 -7.22
CA ILE A 261 4.66 -9.72 -8.61
C ILE A 261 3.49 -9.85 -9.60
N GLU A 262 2.43 -10.58 -9.25
CA GLU A 262 1.26 -10.72 -10.13
C GLU A 262 0.56 -9.39 -10.35
N THR A 263 0.45 -8.57 -9.30
CA THR A 263 -0.12 -7.21 -9.40
C THR A 263 0.80 -6.29 -10.20
N PHE A 264 2.11 -6.40 -10.01
CA PHE A 264 3.12 -5.66 -10.76
C PHE A 264 3.00 -5.94 -12.27
N GLU A 265 2.95 -7.21 -12.69
CA GLU A 265 2.82 -7.59 -14.10
C GLU A 265 1.51 -7.12 -14.74
N LEU A 266 0.40 -7.19 -13.99
CA LEU A 266 -0.88 -6.63 -14.45
C LEU A 266 -0.81 -5.11 -14.68
N GLY A 267 -0.13 -4.40 -13.79
CA GLY A 267 0.06 -2.96 -13.90
C GLY A 267 1.02 -2.55 -15.01
N LYS A 268 2.04 -3.34 -15.26
CA LYS A 268 2.98 -3.18 -16.36
C LYS A 268 2.26 -3.19 -17.71
N ASN A 269 1.43 -4.19 -17.95
CA ASN A 269 0.63 -4.28 -19.18
C ASN A 269 -0.26 -3.06 -19.37
N LYS A 270 -0.88 -2.57 -18.30
CA LYS A 270 -1.71 -1.36 -18.34
C LYS A 270 -0.90 -0.09 -18.67
N LYS A 271 0.36 0.03 -18.24
CA LYS A 271 1.22 1.16 -18.63
C LYS A 271 1.48 1.17 -20.13
N PHE A 272 1.78 0.01 -20.72
CA PHE A 272 2.02 -0.10 -22.17
C PHE A 272 0.76 0.25 -22.98
N GLU A 273 -0.43 -0.22 -22.57
CA GLU A 273 -1.70 0.16 -23.21
C GLU A 273 -1.96 1.67 -23.18
N LEU A 274 -1.60 2.35 -22.08
CA LEU A 274 -1.75 3.81 -21.96
C LEU A 274 -0.77 4.58 -22.86
N THR A 275 0.45 4.09 -23.04
CA THR A 275 1.44 4.70 -23.93
C THR A 275 1.10 4.51 -25.41
N ASP A 276 0.63 3.33 -25.78
CA ASP A 276 0.22 3.04 -27.18
C ASP A 276 -1.05 3.81 -27.59
N SER A 277 -1.92 4.14 -26.65
CA SER A 277 -3.13 4.93 -26.91
C SER A 277 -2.88 6.45 -26.99
N ALA A 278 -1.70 6.92 -26.57
CA ALA A 278 -1.29 8.33 -26.58
C ALA A 278 -0.32 8.68 -27.73
N ALA A 279 0.16 7.68 -28.49
CA ALA A 279 1.00 7.80 -29.67
C ALA A 279 0.18 7.76 -30.97
#